data_3e6c9c2332d6bdbba9bf23b338d3526e
#
_entry.id   3e6c9c2332d6bdbba9bf23b338d3526e
#
_cell.length_a   1.000
_cell.length_b   1.000
_cell.length_c   1.000
_cell.angle_alpha   90.00
_cell.angle_beta   90.00
_cell.angle_gamma   90.00
#
_symmetry.space_group_name_H-M   'P 1'
#
loop_
_entity.id
_entity.type
_entity.pdbx_description
1 polymer ?
#
loop_
_entity_poly.entity_id
_entity_poly.type
_entity_poly.pdbx_seq_one_letter_code
_entity_poly.pdbx_strand_id
1 'polypeptide(L)'
;MPTVAVLNMAGKEVEKIELAEGVFGIEPNVSVMNDMVKAYLANQRQGTQSALTRSEVSGGGRKPWRQKGTGRARQGSTRAPQWTHGGIVFAPKPRDYTVTLNKKVKRLAMKSALSSKVQDNEMIVVDSIATDGYKTKKIAEMLKALGSEKKALIVLSEVDAQVIASAANIPGVKTAQVNTLNVYDILNADKFIVVKDAVSKIEEVYA
;
A
#
# COMPACT_ATOMS: atom_id res chain seq x y z
N MET A 1 -9.03 -7.36 -27.51
CA MET A 1 -8.36 -8.02 -26.36
C MET A 1 -6.89 -7.61 -26.35
N PRO A 2 -6.34 -7.08 -25.25
CA PRO A 2 -4.92 -6.77 -25.19
C PRO A 2 -4.09 -8.06 -25.22
N THR A 3 -3.00 -8.04 -25.98
CA THR A 3 -2.04 -9.15 -26.08
C THR A 3 -0.73 -8.78 -25.40
N VAL A 4 -0.19 -9.68 -24.58
CA VAL A 4 1.07 -9.47 -23.88
C VAL A 4 1.99 -10.65 -24.15
N ALA A 5 3.29 -10.35 -24.34
CA ALA A 5 4.32 -11.38 -24.49
C ALA A 5 4.62 -12.03 -23.14
N VAL A 6 4.71 -13.35 -23.14
CA VAL A 6 5.20 -14.12 -21.99
C VAL A 6 6.72 -14.28 -22.14
N LEU A 7 7.43 -13.85 -21.12
CA LEU A 7 8.89 -13.89 -21.06
C LEU A 7 9.36 -15.02 -20.15
N ASN A 8 10.56 -15.53 -20.38
CA ASN A 8 11.23 -16.38 -19.42
C ASN A 8 12.05 -15.53 -18.42
N MET A 9 12.63 -16.15 -17.40
CA MET A 9 13.49 -15.47 -16.41
C MET A 9 14.69 -14.72 -17.02
N ALA A 10 15.08 -15.03 -18.25
CA ALA A 10 16.17 -14.37 -18.97
C ALA A 10 15.69 -13.22 -19.89
N GLY A 11 14.40 -12.87 -19.83
CA GLY A 11 13.81 -11.78 -20.63
C GLY A 11 13.55 -12.14 -22.09
N LYS A 12 13.61 -13.42 -22.49
CA LYS A 12 13.32 -13.87 -23.85
C LYS A 12 11.83 -14.19 -23.97
N GLU A 13 11.21 -13.76 -25.07
CA GLU A 13 9.83 -14.08 -25.41
C GLU A 13 9.69 -15.59 -25.71
N VAL A 14 8.69 -16.22 -25.09
CA VAL A 14 8.36 -17.64 -25.26
C VAL A 14 7.09 -17.79 -26.07
N GLU A 15 6.05 -17.04 -25.70
CA GLU A 15 4.74 -17.08 -26.34
C GLU A 15 4.01 -15.74 -26.16
N LYS A 16 2.83 -15.60 -26.76
CA LYS A 16 1.91 -14.47 -26.55
C LYS A 16 0.61 -14.97 -25.98
N ILE A 17 0.07 -14.26 -25.00
CA ILE A 17 -1.24 -14.55 -24.42
C ILE A 17 -2.18 -13.39 -24.66
N GLU A 18 -3.46 -13.71 -24.84
CA GLU A 18 -4.56 -12.76 -24.90
C GLU A 18 -5.13 -12.60 -23.49
N LEU A 19 -5.34 -11.34 -23.08
CA LEU A 19 -5.88 -11.00 -21.76
C LEU A 19 -7.37 -10.71 -21.88
N ALA A 20 -8.16 -11.08 -20.85
CA ALA A 20 -9.59 -10.82 -20.80
C ALA A 20 -9.87 -9.32 -20.80
N GLU A 21 -10.62 -8.84 -21.80
CA GLU A 21 -10.95 -7.42 -21.97
C GLU A 21 -11.72 -6.85 -20.79
N GLY A 22 -12.60 -7.63 -20.17
CA GLY A 22 -13.38 -7.23 -19.00
C GLY A 22 -12.57 -6.98 -17.72
N VAL A 23 -11.28 -7.37 -17.68
CA VAL A 23 -10.39 -7.20 -16.54
C VAL A 23 -9.21 -6.28 -16.86
N PHE A 24 -8.59 -6.46 -18.03
CA PHE A 24 -7.36 -5.78 -18.44
C PHE A 24 -7.55 -4.74 -19.56
N GLY A 25 -8.76 -4.66 -20.15
CA GLY A 25 -9.05 -3.78 -21.28
C GLY A 25 -10.03 -2.66 -20.99
N ILE A 26 -10.41 -2.43 -19.75
CA ILE A 26 -11.33 -1.34 -19.39
C ILE A 26 -10.63 0.02 -19.40
N GLU A 27 -11.39 1.09 -19.62
CA GLU A 27 -10.90 2.45 -19.48
C GLU A 27 -10.60 2.74 -17.98
N PRO A 28 -9.35 3.11 -17.63
CA PRO A 28 -8.97 3.34 -16.24
C PRO A 28 -9.69 4.53 -15.62
N ASN A 29 -10.38 4.32 -14.51
CA ASN A 29 -11.04 5.38 -13.73
C ASN A 29 -10.12 5.89 -12.61
N VAL A 30 -9.41 6.99 -12.87
CA VAL A 30 -8.43 7.59 -11.95
C VAL A 30 -9.05 8.01 -10.62
N SER A 31 -10.29 8.53 -10.63
CA SER A 31 -10.98 8.96 -9.39
C SER A 31 -11.21 7.78 -8.45
N VAL A 32 -11.73 6.68 -8.96
CA VAL A 32 -12.02 5.47 -8.17
C VAL A 32 -10.73 4.82 -7.65
N MET A 33 -9.65 4.81 -8.45
CA MET A 33 -8.34 4.33 -8.01
C MET A 33 -7.79 5.19 -6.85
N ASN A 34 -7.89 6.53 -6.96
CA ASN A 34 -7.45 7.45 -5.90
C ASN A 34 -8.25 7.24 -4.60
N ASP A 35 -9.56 7.09 -4.67
CA ASP A 35 -10.39 6.83 -3.50
C ASP A 35 -10.04 5.49 -2.84
N MET A 36 -9.73 4.46 -3.63
CA MET A 36 -9.28 3.17 -3.10
C MET A 36 -7.91 3.28 -2.41
N VAL A 37 -6.96 4.03 -2.99
CA VAL A 37 -5.64 4.29 -2.37
C VAL A 37 -5.79 5.06 -1.06
N LYS A 38 -6.62 6.12 -1.03
CA LYS A 38 -6.89 6.88 0.20
C LYS A 38 -7.51 6.00 1.28
N ALA A 39 -8.50 5.19 0.93
CA ALA A 39 -9.14 4.26 1.86
C ALA A 39 -8.13 3.22 2.38
N TYR A 40 -7.30 2.64 1.51
CA TYR A 40 -6.27 1.68 1.90
C TYR A 40 -5.28 2.27 2.89
N LEU A 41 -4.73 3.45 2.61
CA LEU A 41 -3.78 4.13 3.51
C LEU A 41 -4.43 4.58 4.82
N ALA A 42 -5.68 5.04 4.79
CA ALA A 42 -6.43 5.38 6.01
C ALA A 42 -6.64 4.16 6.89
N ASN A 43 -7.00 3.02 6.31
CA ASN A 43 -7.26 1.77 7.03
C ASN A 43 -6.01 1.14 7.68
N GLN A 44 -4.81 1.55 7.24
CA GLN A 44 -3.55 1.14 7.88
C GLN A 44 -3.22 1.93 9.14
N ARG A 45 -3.90 3.07 9.37
CA ARG A 45 -3.64 3.91 10.53
C ARG A 45 -4.26 3.32 11.78
N GLN A 46 -3.45 3.06 12.79
CA GLN A 46 -3.91 2.49 14.07
C GLN A 46 -4.73 3.48 14.92
N GLY A 47 -4.50 4.78 14.80
CA GLY A 47 -5.28 5.81 15.45
C GLY A 47 -5.14 5.90 16.97
N THR A 48 -4.06 5.39 17.56
CA THR A 48 -3.83 5.32 19.01
C THR A 48 -3.21 6.57 19.61
N GLN A 49 -3.02 7.65 18.83
CA GLN A 49 -2.48 8.91 19.33
C GLN A 49 -3.36 9.46 20.44
N SER A 50 -2.74 9.82 21.58
CA SER A 50 -3.43 10.41 22.71
C SER A 50 -2.54 11.42 23.41
N ALA A 51 -3.12 12.55 23.80
CA ALA A 51 -2.47 13.52 24.68
C ALA A 51 -3.46 14.01 25.71
N LEU A 52 -2.93 14.50 26.85
CA LEU A 52 -3.75 14.96 27.95
C LEU A 52 -4.17 16.41 27.76
N THR A 53 -5.47 16.65 27.90
CA THR A 53 -6.04 18.01 28.00
C THR A 53 -5.78 18.60 29.38
N ARG A 54 -6.01 19.90 29.52
CA ARG A 54 -5.87 20.60 30.80
C ARG A 54 -6.67 19.96 31.96
N SER A 55 -7.82 19.36 31.67
CA SER A 55 -8.64 18.69 32.68
C SER A 55 -8.10 17.34 33.11
N GLU A 56 -7.37 16.67 32.23
CA GLU A 56 -6.85 15.31 32.45
C GLU A 56 -5.46 15.29 33.11
N VAL A 57 -4.68 16.36 32.95
CA VAL A 57 -3.35 16.47 33.59
C VAL A 57 -3.49 16.51 35.10
N SER A 58 -2.70 15.76 35.81
CA SER A 58 -2.67 15.74 37.28
C SER A 58 -2.17 17.04 37.86
N GLY A 59 -2.66 17.44 39.03
CA GLY A 59 -2.23 18.62 39.79
C GLY A 59 -3.13 19.87 39.59
N GLY A 60 -2.65 21.05 39.97
CA GLY A 60 -3.26 22.36 39.64
C GLY A 60 -4.62 22.66 40.25
N GLY A 61 -5.07 21.97 41.29
CA GLY A 61 -6.37 22.20 41.93
C GLY A 61 -6.52 23.56 42.60
N ARG A 62 -5.39 24.19 42.96
CA ARG A 62 -5.35 25.50 43.62
C ARG A 62 -4.86 26.58 42.66
N LYS A 63 -5.45 27.80 42.77
CA LYS A 63 -4.97 28.98 42.04
C LYS A 63 -3.54 29.31 42.49
N PRO A 64 -2.54 29.49 41.60
CA PRO A 64 -1.14 29.71 41.94
C PRO A 64 -0.90 30.92 42.86
N TRP A 65 -1.60 32.05 42.61
CA TRP A 65 -1.57 33.28 43.40
C TRP A 65 -2.84 34.06 43.28
N ARG A 66 -3.04 35.06 44.13
CA ARG A 66 -4.21 35.96 44.13
C ARG A 66 -4.29 36.77 42.82
N GLN A 67 -5.49 37.23 42.50
CA GLN A 67 -5.82 37.86 41.20
C GLN A 67 -5.09 39.19 40.96
N LYS A 68 -4.80 39.95 42.03
CA LYS A 68 -4.15 41.29 42.01
C LYS A 68 -3.11 41.40 43.16
N GLY A 69 -2.19 42.38 43.04
CA GLY A 69 -1.22 42.69 44.09
C GLY A 69 -0.02 41.74 44.19
N THR A 70 0.34 41.01 43.12
CA THR A 70 1.52 40.14 43.07
C THR A 70 2.59 40.57 42.08
N GLY A 71 2.32 41.60 41.26
CA GLY A 71 3.23 41.99 40.17
C GLY A 71 3.40 40.94 39.05
N ARG A 72 2.70 39.81 39.13
CA ARG A 72 2.78 38.69 38.19
C ARG A 72 1.59 38.66 37.24
N ALA A 73 1.74 38.02 36.08
CA ALA A 73 0.64 37.76 35.17
C ALA A 73 -0.45 36.90 35.84
N ARG A 74 -1.73 37.19 35.54
CA ARG A 74 -2.86 36.48 36.12
C ARG A 74 -2.89 35.03 35.66
N GLN A 75 -2.96 34.07 36.59
CA GLN A 75 -2.97 32.65 36.33
C GLN A 75 -4.09 31.95 37.11
N GLY A 76 -4.83 31.06 36.44
CA GLY A 76 -5.92 30.30 37.04
C GLY A 76 -5.50 28.89 37.51
N SER A 77 -4.57 28.29 36.79
CA SER A 77 -4.12 26.92 37.05
C SER A 77 -2.71 26.69 36.49
N THR A 78 -1.90 25.89 37.17
CA THR A 78 -0.59 25.43 36.69
C THR A 78 -0.71 24.38 35.54
N ARG A 79 -1.88 23.82 35.33
CA ARG A 79 -2.15 22.86 34.22
C ARG A 79 -2.52 23.55 32.92
N ALA A 80 -2.55 24.87 32.89
CA ALA A 80 -2.88 25.61 31.67
C ALA A 80 -1.79 25.40 30.59
N PRO A 81 -2.14 25.46 29.29
CA PRO A 81 -1.21 25.10 28.19
C PRO A 81 0.07 25.94 28.14
N GLN A 82 0.06 27.16 28.68
CA GLN A 82 1.24 28.04 28.73
C GLN A 82 2.26 27.63 29.83
N TRP A 83 1.92 26.67 30.66
CA TRP A 83 2.81 26.18 31.72
C TRP A 83 3.57 24.95 31.23
N THR A 84 4.82 24.83 31.65
CA THR A 84 5.59 23.60 31.50
C THR A 84 4.85 22.45 32.20
N HIS A 85 4.71 21.32 31.51
CA HIS A 85 3.88 20.18 31.92
C HIS A 85 2.37 20.46 32.01
N GLY A 86 1.89 21.58 31.48
CA GLY A 86 0.45 21.84 31.30
C GLY A 86 -0.17 20.96 30.21
N GLY A 87 -1.51 20.95 30.15
CA GLY A 87 -2.25 20.19 29.15
C GLY A 87 -2.19 20.81 27.75
N ILE A 88 -2.44 20.00 26.72
CA ILE A 88 -2.55 20.44 25.34
C ILE A 88 -3.98 20.92 25.07
N VAL A 89 -4.15 22.06 24.41
CA VAL A 89 -5.48 22.67 24.17
C VAL A 89 -6.35 21.76 23.30
N PHE A 90 -5.86 21.39 22.12
CA PHE A 90 -6.51 20.47 21.19
C PHE A 90 -5.74 19.12 21.18
N ALA A 91 -5.74 18.46 22.34
CA ALA A 91 -5.04 17.20 22.50
C ALA A 91 -5.63 16.14 21.55
N PRO A 92 -4.81 15.46 20.74
CA PRO A 92 -5.29 14.36 19.95
C PRO A 92 -5.86 13.26 20.83
N LYS A 93 -6.95 12.66 20.41
CA LYS A 93 -7.58 11.51 21.07
C LYS A 93 -7.57 10.32 20.12
N PRO A 94 -7.57 9.09 20.65
CA PRO A 94 -7.72 7.90 19.83
C PRO A 94 -8.98 7.98 18.98
N ARG A 95 -8.84 7.67 17.68
CA ARG A 95 -9.98 7.65 16.76
C ARG A 95 -9.81 6.57 15.71
N ASP A 96 -10.90 6.06 15.20
CA ASP A 96 -10.94 5.17 14.06
C ASP A 96 -10.79 5.97 12.74
N TYR A 97 -9.92 5.46 11.85
CA TYR A 97 -9.69 5.99 10.52
C TYR A 97 -10.27 5.09 9.42
N THR A 98 -11.02 4.06 9.80
CA THR A 98 -11.56 3.09 8.84
C THR A 98 -12.49 3.73 7.84
N VAL A 99 -12.18 3.53 6.55
CA VAL A 99 -13.00 3.97 5.41
C VAL A 99 -13.48 2.75 4.66
N THR A 100 -14.79 2.60 4.54
CA THR A 100 -15.41 1.49 3.82
C THR A 100 -15.91 1.94 2.45
N LEU A 101 -15.46 1.28 1.39
CA LEU A 101 -15.94 1.48 0.02
C LEU A 101 -16.88 0.34 -0.40
N ASN A 102 -17.81 0.65 -1.28
CA ASN A 102 -18.73 -0.33 -1.84
C ASN A 102 -17.99 -1.41 -2.65
N LYS A 103 -18.48 -2.66 -2.64
CA LYS A 103 -17.83 -3.79 -3.35
C LYS A 103 -17.63 -3.53 -4.85
N LYS A 104 -18.64 -2.94 -5.53
CA LYS A 104 -18.56 -2.59 -6.96
C LYS A 104 -17.45 -1.57 -7.23
N VAL A 105 -17.29 -0.57 -6.35
CA VAL A 105 -16.22 0.45 -6.45
C VAL A 105 -14.84 -0.19 -6.29
N LYS A 106 -14.67 -1.09 -5.32
CA LYS A 106 -13.41 -1.82 -5.11
C LYS A 106 -13.03 -2.66 -6.33
N ARG A 107 -14.00 -3.37 -6.93
CA ARG A 107 -13.78 -4.16 -8.15
C ARG A 107 -13.39 -3.27 -9.33
N LEU A 108 -14.09 -2.16 -9.53
CA LEU A 108 -13.79 -1.21 -10.59
C LEU A 108 -12.38 -0.61 -10.42
N ALA A 109 -12.00 -0.25 -9.19
CA ALA A 109 -10.66 0.26 -8.88
C ALA A 109 -9.57 -0.76 -9.23
N MET A 110 -9.79 -2.05 -8.90
CA MET A 110 -8.84 -3.12 -9.20
C MET A 110 -8.70 -3.34 -10.71
N LYS A 111 -9.82 -3.47 -11.44
CA LYS A 111 -9.81 -3.60 -12.90
C LYS A 111 -9.15 -2.39 -13.56
N SER A 112 -9.43 -1.17 -13.09
CA SER A 112 -8.81 0.06 -13.60
C SER A 112 -7.29 0.07 -13.38
N ALA A 113 -6.80 -0.37 -12.21
CA ALA A 113 -5.38 -0.45 -11.93
C ALA A 113 -4.66 -1.50 -12.79
N LEU A 114 -5.28 -2.66 -13.01
CA LEU A 114 -4.74 -3.70 -13.89
C LEU A 114 -4.70 -3.23 -15.36
N SER A 115 -5.77 -2.60 -15.82
CA SER A 115 -5.84 -2.07 -17.19
C SER A 115 -4.82 -0.95 -17.43
N SER A 116 -4.60 -0.05 -16.47
CA SER A 116 -3.58 1.00 -16.60
C SER A 116 -2.17 0.41 -16.76
N LYS A 117 -1.83 -0.65 -16.00
CA LYS A 117 -0.53 -1.32 -16.12
C LYS A 117 -0.30 -1.96 -17.50
N VAL A 118 -1.37 -2.45 -18.12
CA VAL A 118 -1.29 -2.98 -19.50
C VAL A 118 -1.15 -1.85 -20.51
N GLN A 119 -1.93 -0.76 -20.40
CA GLN A 119 -1.88 0.38 -21.31
C GLN A 119 -0.51 1.11 -21.27
N ASP A 120 0.09 1.21 -20.08
CA ASP A 120 1.38 1.86 -19.88
C ASP A 120 2.57 0.94 -20.23
N ASN A 121 2.34 -0.31 -20.67
CA ASN A 121 3.36 -1.33 -20.94
C ASN A 121 4.25 -1.60 -19.70
N GLU A 122 3.66 -1.57 -18.54
CA GLU A 122 4.32 -1.84 -17.26
C GLU A 122 4.03 -3.25 -16.74
N MET A 123 3.10 -3.98 -17.36
CA MET A 123 2.81 -5.37 -17.06
C MET A 123 3.76 -6.29 -17.83
N ILE A 124 4.41 -7.19 -17.11
CA ILE A 124 5.29 -8.23 -17.64
C ILE A 124 4.74 -9.59 -17.20
N VAL A 125 4.49 -10.47 -18.15
CA VAL A 125 4.10 -11.84 -17.83
C VAL A 125 5.31 -12.75 -17.96
N VAL A 126 5.54 -13.58 -16.93
CA VAL A 126 6.64 -14.54 -16.86
C VAL A 126 6.06 -15.95 -16.86
N ASP A 127 6.64 -16.85 -17.64
CA ASP A 127 6.21 -18.24 -17.73
C ASP A 127 6.23 -18.91 -16.36
N SER A 128 7.40 -18.98 -15.74
CA SER A 128 7.58 -19.54 -14.40
C SER A 128 8.76 -18.88 -13.68
N ILE A 129 8.69 -18.83 -12.34
CA ILE A 129 9.81 -18.37 -11.50
C ILE A 129 10.31 -19.57 -10.70
N ALA A 130 11.41 -20.18 -11.16
CA ALA A 130 12.03 -21.31 -10.47
C ALA A 130 13.31 -20.86 -9.78
N THR A 131 13.43 -21.15 -8.48
CA THR A 131 14.64 -20.91 -7.70
C THR A 131 15.13 -22.20 -7.06
N ASP A 132 16.41 -22.57 -7.31
CA ASP A 132 17.05 -23.70 -6.62
C ASP A 132 17.48 -23.25 -5.23
N GLY A 133 16.53 -23.18 -4.29
CA GLY A 133 16.74 -22.72 -2.93
C GLY A 133 16.65 -21.19 -2.75
N TYR A 134 16.98 -20.72 -1.58
CA TYR A 134 16.86 -19.30 -1.16
C TYR A 134 18.03 -18.46 -1.72
N LYS A 135 17.89 -17.92 -2.92
CA LYS A 135 18.93 -17.15 -3.61
C LYS A 135 18.43 -15.82 -4.16
N THR A 136 18.71 -14.72 -3.47
CA THR A 136 18.37 -13.36 -3.90
C THR A 136 19.00 -12.99 -5.24
N LYS A 137 20.22 -13.48 -5.53
CA LYS A 137 20.93 -13.20 -6.77
C LYS A 137 20.14 -13.60 -8.02
N LYS A 138 19.48 -14.77 -8.02
CA LYS A 138 18.67 -15.22 -9.16
C LYS A 138 17.50 -14.29 -9.45
N ILE A 139 16.80 -13.84 -8.40
CA ILE A 139 15.68 -12.87 -8.55
C ILE A 139 16.22 -11.51 -9.03
N ALA A 140 17.34 -11.05 -8.50
CA ALA A 140 17.95 -9.79 -8.95
C ALA A 140 18.39 -9.86 -10.43
N GLU A 141 18.97 -10.99 -10.89
CA GLU A 141 19.32 -11.21 -12.29
C GLU A 141 18.07 -11.24 -13.19
N MET A 142 16.99 -11.89 -12.77
CA MET A 142 15.72 -11.90 -13.47
C MET A 142 15.15 -10.47 -13.59
N LEU A 143 15.09 -9.71 -12.51
CA LEU A 143 14.58 -8.34 -12.52
C LEU A 143 15.39 -7.44 -13.47
N LYS A 144 16.71 -7.60 -13.47
CA LYS A 144 17.59 -6.87 -14.38
C LYS A 144 17.35 -7.26 -15.84
N ALA A 145 17.17 -8.56 -16.13
CA ALA A 145 16.87 -9.06 -17.47
C ALA A 145 15.49 -8.57 -17.98
N LEU A 146 14.50 -8.40 -17.08
CA LEU A 146 13.18 -7.86 -17.38
C LEU A 146 13.14 -6.32 -17.42
N GLY A 147 14.26 -5.62 -17.23
CA GLY A 147 14.33 -4.17 -17.22
C GLY A 147 13.62 -3.50 -16.02
N SER A 148 13.54 -4.23 -14.90
CA SER A 148 12.93 -3.72 -13.67
C SER A 148 14.02 -3.25 -12.71
N GLU A 149 14.42 -1.98 -12.82
CA GLU A 149 15.51 -1.39 -12.03
C GLU A 149 15.05 -0.72 -10.73
N LYS A 150 13.75 -0.47 -10.60
CA LYS A 150 13.16 0.28 -9.47
C LYS A 150 12.23 -0.61 -8.65
N LYS A 151 10.97 -0.20 -8.55
CA LYS A 151 9.95 -0.92 -7.79
C LYS A 151 9.29 -2.00 -8.65
N ALA A 152 9.25 -3.23 -8.14
CA ALA A 152 8.57 -4.34 -8.79
C ALA A 152 7.58 -5.02 -7.85
N LEU A 153 6.42 -5.36 -8.37
CA LEU A 153 5.46 -6.22 -7.70
C LEU A 153 5.40 -7.57 -8.43
N ILE A 154 5.84 -8.63 -7.77
CA ILE A 154 5.83 -9.99 -8.31
C ILE A 154 4.58 -10.70 -7.80
N VAL A 155 3.73 -11.16 -8.72
CA VAL A 155 2.49 -11.86 -8.40
C VAL A 155 2.62 -13.34 -8.72
N LEU A 156 2.43 -14.14 -7.68
CA LEU A 156 2.51 -15.60 -7.74
C LEU A 156 1.09 -16.20 -7.77
N SER A 157 0.93 -17.32 -8.45
CA SER A 157 -0.32 -18.09 -8.46
C SER A 157 -0.56 -18.80 -7.12
N GLU A 158 0.52 -19.27 -6.49
CA GLU A 158 0.52 -19.99 -5.20
C GLU A 158 1.67 -19.51 -4.32
N VAL A 159 1.64 -19.92 -3.04
CA VAL A 159 2.71 -19.56 -2.08
C VAL A 159 3.98 -20.35 -2.41
N ASP A 160 4.99 -19.67 -2.91
CA ASP A 160 6.34 -20.21 -3.04
C ASP A 160 7.26 -19.52 -2.01
N ALA A 161 7.55 -20.25 -0.93
CA ALA A 161 8.38 -19.75 0.17
C ALA A 161 9.81 -19.40 -0.29
N GLN A 162 10.35 -20.11 -1.30
CA GLN A 162 11.68 -19.86 -1.81
C GLN A 162 11.74 -18.57 -2.60
N VAL A 163 10.77 -18.33 -3.49
CA VAL A 163 10.66 -17.09 -4.27
C VAL A 163 10.41 -15.90 -3.36
N ILE A 164 9.46 -16.02 -2.41
CA ILE A 164 9.12 -14.94 -1.47
C ILE A 164 10.34 -14.54 -0.63
N ALA A 165 11.02 -15.49 0.00
CA ALA A 165 12.19 -15.19 0.82
C ALA A 165 13.37 -14.67 -0.01
N SER A 166 13.54 -15.15 -1.26
CA SER A 166 14.58 -14.66 -2.17
C SER A 166 14.33 -13.23 -2.66
N ALA A 167 13.08 -12.82 -2.78
CA ALA A 167 12.70 -11.46 -3.20
C ALA A 167 12.66 -10.45 -2.03
N ALA A 168 12.34 -10.91 -0.81
CA ALA A 168 12.05 -10.04 0.33
C ALA A 168 13.19 -9.06 0.71
N ASN A 169 14.46 -9.45 0.49
CA ASN A 169 15.62 -8.61 0.82
C ASN A 169 16.00 -7.60 -0.28
N ILE A 170 15.33 -7.62 -1.43
CA ILE A 170 15.63 -6.70 -2.53
C ILE A 170 14.85 -5.40 -2.32
N PRO A 171 15.52 -4.23 -2.19
CA PRO A 171 14.83 -2.95 -2.00
C PRO A 171 13.86 -2.65 -3.15
N GLY A 172 12.64 -2.22 -2.82
CA GLY A 172 11.63 -1.86 -3.81
C GLY A 172 10.86 -3.04 -4.42
N VAL A 173 11.22 -4.29 -4.09
CA VAL A 173 10.52 -5.48 -4.58
C VAL A 173 9.51 -5.95 -3.53
N LYS A 174 8.29 -6.24 -3.98
CA LYS A 174 7.26 -6.90 -3.18
C LYS A 174 6.77 -8.15 -3.90
N THR A 175 6.38 -9.14 -3.14
CA THR A 175 5.68 -10.32 -3.64
C THR A 175 4.25 -10.33 -3.14
N ALA A 176 3.32 -10.73 -3.97
CA ALA A 176 1.92 -10.88 -3.63
C ALA A 176 1.33 -12.14 -4.27
N GLN A 177 0.22 -12.59 -3.73
CA GLN A 177 -0.64 -13.60 -4.34
C GLN A 177 -1.87 -12.93 -4.94
N VAL A 178 -2.55 -13.61 -5.83
CA VAL A 178 -3.79 -13.09 -6.46
C VAL A 178 -4.80 -12.62 -5.40
N ASN A 179 -4.98 -13.39 -4.31
CA ASN A 179 -5.95 -13.07 -3.25
C ASN A 179 -5.52 -11.90 -2.35
N THR A 180 -4.24 -11.55 -2.32
CA THR A 180 -3.70 -10.46 -1.48
C THR A 180 -3.38 -9.20 -2.27
N LEU A 181 -3.67 -9.19 -3.59
CA LEU A 181 -3.49 -8.03 -4.44
C LEU A 181 -4.30 -6.84 -3.93
N ASN A 182 -3.68 -5.67 -3.96
CA ASN A 182 -4.35 -4.41 -3.64
C ASN A 182 -3.95 -3.32 -4.66
N VAL A 183 -4.84 -2.38 -4.86
CA VAL A 183 -4.66 -1.28 -5.83
C VAL A 183 -3.43 -0.43 -5.51
N TYR A 184 -3.14 -0.22 -4.22
CA TYR A 184 -1.99 0.60 -3.80
C TYR A 184 -0.66 -0.01 -4.25
N ASP A 185 -0.45 -1.30 -4.02
CA ASP A 185 0.81 -1.98 -4.41
C ASP A 185 0.95 -2.07 -5.93
N ILE A 186 -0.15 -2.30 -6.67
CA ILE A 186 -0.13 -2.30 -8.13
C ILE A 186 0.31 -0.93 -8.67
N LEU A 187 -0.30 0.16 -8.20
CA LEU A 187 0.03 1.51 -8.66
C LEU A 187 1.41 2.01 -8.18
N ASN A 188 1.86 1.56 -7.01
CA ASN A 188 3.16 1.95 -6.46
C ASN A 188 4.35 1.23 -7.12
N ALA A 189 4.12 0.13 -7.80
CA ALA A 189 5.14 -0.61 -8.54
C ALA A 189 5.35 0.01 -9.94
N ASP A 190 6.60 0.19 -10.36
CA ASP A 190 6.94 0.62 -11.72
C ASP A 190 6.77 -0.54 -12.72
N LYS A 191 7.03 -1.78 -12.28
CA LYS A 191 6.79 -2.99 -13.07
C LYS A 191 5.92 -3.98 -12.31
N PHE A 192 4.88 -4.45 -12.98
CA PHE A 192 3.93 -5.43 -12.49
C PHE A 192 4.23 -6.77 -13.17
N ILE A 193 4.92 -7.66 -12.43
CA ILE A 193 5.41 -8.95 -12.94
C ILE A 193 4.46 -10.04 -12.47
N VAL A 194 3.84 -10.74 -13.39
CA VAL A 194 2.82 -11.76 -13.10
C VAL A 194 3.25 -13.09 -13.69
N VAL A 195 3.20 -14.15 -12.91
CA VAL A 195 3.38 -15.53 -13.44
C VAL A 195 2.17 -15.89 -14.28
N LYS A 196 2.38 -16.60 -15.40
CA LYS A 196 1.33 -17.00 -16.36
C LYS A 196 0.10 -17.60 -15.68
N ASP A 197 0.30 -18.57 -14.77
CA ASP A 197 -0.81 -19.20 -14.04
C ASP A 197 -1.57 -18.23 -13.14
N ALA A 198 -0.92 -17.17 -12.67
CA ALA A 198 -1.57 -16.13 -11.88
C ALA A 198 -2.47 -15.22 -12.72
N VAL A 199 -2.17 -15.05 -14.02
CA VAL A 199 -3.05 -14.29 -14.95
C VAL A 199 -4.43 -14.93 -15.03
N SER A 200 -4.48 -16.24 -15.27
CA SER A 200 -5.75 -16.98 -15.35
C SER A 200 -6.54 -16.89 -14.03
N LYS A 201 -5.85 -16.99 -12.89
CA LYS A 201 -6.49 -16.83 -11.56
C LYS A 201 -7.00 -15.39 -11.33
N ILE A 202 -6.29 -14.36 -11.81
CA ILE A 202 -6.76 -12.96 -11.75
C ILE A 202 -8.03 -12.79 -12.57
N GLU A 203 -8.08 -13.35 -13.76
CA GLU A 203 -9.26 -13.31 -14.63
C GLU A 203 -10.46 -13.97 -13.95
N GLU A 204 -10.28 -15.15 -13.35
CA GLU A 204 -11.35 -15.86 -12.64
C GLU A 204 -11.90 -15.05 -11.44
N VAL A 205 -11.01 -14.46 -10.64
CA VAL A 205 -11.40 -13.71 -9.42
C VAL A 205 -12.08 -12.38 -9.72
N TYR A 206 -11.67 -11.72 -10.81
CA TYR A 206 -12.14 -10.35 -11.13
C TYR A 206 -13.04 -10.28 -12.37
N ALA A 207 -13.40 -11.38 -13.00
CA ALA A 207 -14.31 -11.46 -14.14
C ALA A 207 -15.66 -10.74 -13.91
#